data_85c566e7e87029460f8104bd7c862898
#
_entry.id   85c566e7e87029460f8104bd7c862898
#
_cell.length_a   1.000
_cell.length_b   1.000
_cell.length_c   1.000
_cell.angle_alpha   90.00
_cell.angle_beta   90.00
_cell.angle_gamma   90.00
#
_symmetry.space_group_name_H-M   'P 1'
#
loop_
_entity.id
_entity.type
_entity.pdbx_description
1 polymer ?
#
loop_
_entity_poly.entity_id
_entity_poly.type
_entity_poly.pdbx_seq_one_letter_code
_entity_poly.pdbx_strand_id
1 'polypeptide(L)'
;MDLNTNSLMPDMKKVLIIDDEKDLGIILKKFFTKKKYEVYVSYTIKDGMKVLEEVAPDYIFLDNNLPDGSGWGQTEYILSKYPKTELNLISAYHVPKTSATNFRILEKPITIEELNKLFC
;
A
#
# COMPACT_ATOMS: atom_id res chain seq x y z
N MET A 1 -17.56 17.32 22.96
CA MET A 1 -16.77 17.05 22.60
C MET A 1 -16.60 15.94 22.01
N ASP A 2 -16.48 15.87 21.02
CA ASP A 2 -16.34 14.81 20.38
C ASP A 2 -15.25 14.06 20.55
N LEU A 3 -14.41 14.34 21.30
CA LEU A 3 -13.35 13.55 21.61
C LEU A 3 -13.76 12.22 22.08
N ASN A 4 -14.89 12.14 22.72
CA ASN A 4 -15.37 10.87 23.20
C ASN A 4 -15.66 9.91 22.09
N THR A 5 -16.11 10.39 20.96
CA THR A 5 -16.35 9.55 19.82
C THR A 5 -15.06 8.88 19.36
N ASN A 6 -14.00 9.65 19.29
CA ASN A 6 -12.73 9.09 18.87
C ASN A 6 -12.18 8.07 19.85
N SER A 7 -12.40 8.28 21.13
CA SER A 7 -11.89 7.32 22.09
C SER A 7 -12.69 6.02 22.09
N LEU A 8 -13.98 6.09 21.70
CA LEU A 8 -14.80 4.90 21.63
C LEU A 8 -14.63 4.15 20.33
N MET A 9 -14.14 4.82 19.29
CA MET A 9 -13.97 4.22 17.96
C MET A 9 -12.52 4.40 17.53
N PRO A 10 -11.69 3.44 17.82
CA PRO A 10 -10.27 3.56 17.45
C PRO A 10 -10.13 3.80 15.96
N ASP A 11 -9.14 4.56 15.60
CA ASP A 11 -8.87 4.85 14.20
C ASP A 11 -8.63 3.57 13.45
N MET A 12 -9.24 3.44 12.29
CA MET A 12 -9.00 2.31 11.42
C MET A 12 -7.64 2.45 10.78
N LYS A 13 -6.95 1.35 10.62
CA LYS A 13 -5.73 1.36 9.83
C LYS A 13 -6.08 1.60 8.37
N LYS A 14 -5.17 2.23 7.65
CA LYS A 14 -5.39 2.66 6.28
C LYS A 14 -4.38 2.04 5.33
N VAL A 15 -4.87 1.60 4.18
CA VAL A 15 -4.05 0.98 3.15
C VAL A 15 -4.24 1.74 1.85
N LEU A 16 -3.14 2.09 1.20
CA LEU A 16 -3.17 2.70 -0.11
C LEU A 16 -2.59 1.72 -1.12
N ILE A 17 -3.33 1.43 -2.18
CA ILE A 17 -2.91 0.54 -3.25
C ILE A 17 -2.71 1.38 -4.51
N ILE A 18 -1.51 1.38 -5.06
CA ILE A 18 -1.19 2.09 -6.29
C ILE A 18 -0.80 1.07 -7.33
N ASP A 19 -1.76 0.68 -8.17
CA ASP A 19 -1.57 -0.35 -9.17
C ASP A 19 -2.64 -0.18 -10.24
N ASP A 20 -2.27 -0.25 -11.51
CA ASP A 20 -3.23 -0.07 -12.59
C ASP A 20 -3.96 -1.38 -12.95
N GLU A 21 -3.60 -2.51 -12.37
CA GLU A 21 -4.31 -3.75 -12.57
C GLU A 21 -5.51 -3.83 -11.66
N LYS A 22 -6.68 -3.72 -12.23
CA LYS A 22 -7.92 -3.67 -11.45
C LYS A 22 -8.17 -4.94 -10.65
N ASP A 23 -7.81 -6.10 -11.21
CA ASP A 23 -8.02 -7.38 -10.53
C ASP A 23 -7.25 -7.46 -9.22
N LEU A 24 -6.00 -7.02 -9.23
CA LEU A 24 -5.20 -7.03 -8.02
C LEU A 24 -5.77 -6.06 -6.98
N GLY A 25 -6.19 -4.88 -7.45
CA GLY A 25 -6.83 -3.91 -6.55
C GLY A 25 -8.06 -4.48 -5.88
N ILE A 26 -8.87 -5.25 -6.61
CA ILE A 26 -10.07 -5.87 -6.06
C ILE A 26 -9.71 -6.88 -4.98
N ILE A 27 -8.72 -7.74 -5.24
CA ILE A 27 -8.29 -8.76 -4.28
C ILE A 27 -7.77 -8.11 -2.99
N LEU A 28 -6.90 -7.13 -3.12
CA LEU A 28 -6.34 -6.45 -1.98
C LEU A 28 -7.41 -5.69 -1.20
N LYS A 29 -8.31 -5.04 -1.92
CA LYS A 29 -9.39 -4.29 -1.27
C LYS A 29 -10.29 -5.22 -0.46
N LYS A 30 -10.65 -6.37 -1.03
CA LYS A 30 -11.48 -7.34 -0.31
C LYS A 30 -10.79 -7.84 0.94
N PHE A 31 -9.50 -8.17 0.81
CA PHE A 31 -8.73 -8.71 1.92
C PHE A 31 -8.68 -7.71 3.09
N PHE A 32 -8.29 -6.48 2.80
CA PHE A 32 -8.12 -5.49 3.85
C PHE A 32 -9.45 -4.95 4.40
N THR A 33 -10.47 -4.87 3.55
CA THR A 33 -11.80 -4.46 4.03
C THR A 33 -12.34 -5.46 5.03
N LYS A 34 -12.11 -6.75 4.78
CA LYS A 34 -12.53 -7.78 5.73
C LYS A 34 -11.85 -7.63 7.06
N LYS A 35 -10.64 -7.12 7.08
CA LYS A 35 -9.89 -6.92 8.31
C LYS A 35 -10.17 -5.55 8.93
N LYS A 36 -11.16 -4.85 8.42
CA LYS A 36 -11.57 -3.56 8.95
C LYS A 36 -10.57 -2.43 8.71
N TYR A 37 -9.83 -2.51 7.60
CA TYR A 37 -8.97 -1.43 7.19
C TYR A 37 -9.75 -0.52 6.24
N GLU A 38 -9.36 0.75 6.23
CA GLU A 38 -9.88 1.70 5.27
C GLU A 38 -8.98 1.59 4.05
N VAL A 39 -9.52 1.35 2.87
CA VAL A 39 -8.74 1.04 1.66
C VAL A 39 -8.92 2.12 0.60
N TYR A 40 -7.80 2.57 0.06
CA TYR A 40 -7.76 3.55 -1.02
C TYR A 40 -7.05 2.93 -2.20
N VAL A 41 -7.58 3.09 -3.41
CA VAL A 41 -6.98 2.55 -4.62
C VAL A 41 -6.73 3.66 -5.61
N SER A 42 -5.53 3.71 -6.14
CA SER A 42 -5.14 4.68 -7.17
C SER A 42 -4.50 3.92 -8.34
N TYR A 43 -4.66 4.43 -9.53
CA TYR A 43 -4.19 3.74 -10.73
C TYR A 43 -2.96 4.39 -11.37
N THR A 44 -2.53 5.53 -10.84
CA THR A 44 -1.37 6.26 -11.34
C THR A 44 -0.51 6.73 -10.18
N ILE A 45 0.76 7.04 -10.47
CA ILE A 45 1.65 7.60 -9.46
C ILE A 45 1.10 8.94 -8.97
N LYS A 46 0.68 9.79 -9.89
CA LYS A 46 0.19 11.11 -9.54
C LYS A 46 -0.96 11.05 -8.54
N ASP A 47 -1.98 10.24 -8.85
CA ASP A 47 -3.12 10.12 -7.96
C ASP A 47 -2.74 9.45 -6.64
N GLY A 48 -1.90 8.43 -6.71
CA GLY A 48 -1.46 7.72 -5.52
C GLY A 48 -0.69 8.61 -4.56
N MET A 49 0.21 9.44 -5.10
CA MET A 49 0.99 10.33 -4.24
C MET A 49 0.13 11.42 -3.61
N LYS A 50 -0.93 11.83 -4.30
CA LYS A 50 -1.87 12.78 -3.74
C LYS A 50 -2.62 12.16 -2.55
N VAL A 51 -3.09 10.93 -2.71
CA VAL A 51 -3.77 10.22 -1.63
C VAL A 51 -2.81 9.99 -0.46
N LEU A 52 -1.57 9.63 -0.75
CA LEU A 52 -0.56 9.42 0.27
C LEU A 52 -0.43 10.65 1.16
N GLU A 53 -0.38 11.81 0.55
CA GLU A 53 -0.26 13.06 1.30
C GLU A 53 -1.49 13.35 2.14
N GLU A 54 -2.67 13.08 1.60
CA GLU A 54 -3.93 13.38 2.28
C GLU A 54 -4.26 12.40 3.41
N VAL A 55 -3.89 11.14 3.23
CA VAL A 55 -4.35 10.07 4.09
C VAL A 55 -3.31 9.58 5.09
N ALA A 56 -2.03 9.64 4.72
CA ALA A 56 -0.92 9.11 5.51
C ALA A 56 -1.22 7.66 5.93
N PRO A 57 -1.26 6.72 4.97
CA PRO A 57 -1.68 5.35 5.26
C PRO A 57 -0.67 4.59 6.09
N ASP A 58 -1.13 3.50 6.71
CA ASP A 58 -0.26 2.60 7.48
C ASP A 58 0.50 1.68 6.55
N TYR A 59 -0.12 1.28 5.43
CA TYR A 59 0.52 0.42 4.44
C TYR A 59 0.34 0.98 3.04
N ILE A 60 1.36 0.85 2.20
CA ILE A 60 1.27 1.16 0.77
C ILE A 60 1.64 -0.09 0.00
N PHE A 61 0.86 -0.40 -1.04
CA PHE A 61 1.22 -1.40 -2.04
C PHE A 61 1.48 -0.63 -3.32
N LEU A 62 2.70 -0.67 -3.82
CA LEU A 62 3.12 0.16 -4.95
C LEU A 62 3.67 -0.69 -6.09
N ASP A 63 2.96 -0.67 -7.20
CA ASP A 63 3.38 -1.38 -8.40
C ASP A 63 4.52 -0.62 -9.08
N ASN A 64 5.40 -1.34 -9.74
CA ASN A 64 6.50 -0.69 -10.44
C ASN A 64 6.08 -0.15 -11.79
N ASN A 65 5.16 -0.81 -12.48
CA ASN A 65 4.82 -0.45 -13.85
C ASN A 65 3.47 0.25 -13.89
N LEU A 66 3.51 1.57 -13.88
CA LEU A 66 2.31 2.39 -13.86
C LEU A 66 2.22 3.24 -15.13
N PRO A 67 1.02 3.72 -15.50
CA PRO A 67 0.88 4.48 -16.74
C PRO A 67 1.76 5.72 -16.82
N ASP A 68 2.03 6.34 -15.69
CA ASP A 68 2.81 7.58 -15.65
C ASP A 68 4.23 7.39 -15.13
N GLY A 69 4.73 6.17 -15.11
CA GLY A 69 6.13 5.94 -14.80
C GLY A 69 6.38 4.74 -13.91
N SER A 70 7.57 4.70 -13.32
CA SER A 70 7.96 3.65 -12.39
C SER A 70 7.53 4.02 -10.98
N GLY A 71 6.65 3.20 -10.40
CA GLY A 71 6.26 3.42 -9.01
C GLY A 71 7.44 3.31 -8.06
N TRP A 72 8.35 2.39 -8.36
CA TRP A 72 9.52 2.20 -7.50
C TRP A 72 10.44 3.40 -7.44
N GLY A 73 10.33 4.30 -8.43
CA GLY A 73 11.07 5.55 -8.41
C GLY A 73 10.67 6.46 -7.25
N GLN A 74 9.54 6.18 -6.61
CA GLN A 74 9.07 6.97 -5.48
C GLN A 74 9.55 6.42 -4.13
N THR A 75 10.28 5.30 -4.15
CA THR A 75 10.65 4.59 -2.91
C THR A 75 11.40 5.47 -1.92
N GLU A 76 12.46 6.14 -2.37
CA GLU A 76 13.26 6.95 -1.47
C GLU A 76 12.45 8.09 -0.86
N TYR A 77 11.64 8.73 -1.67
CA TYR A 77 10.79 9.82 -1.18
C TYR A 77 9.81 9.32 -0.12
N ILE A 78 9.16 8.19 -0.38
CA ILE A 78 8.18 7.63 0.55
C ILE A 78 8.85 7.25 1.88
N LEU A 79 9.98 6.54 1.80
CA LEU A 79 10.69 6.11 3.01
C LEU A 79 11.18 7.30 3.83
N SER A 80 11.59 8.36 3.15
CA SER A 80 12.10 9.55 3.82
C SER A 80 10.99 10.37 4.46
N LYS A 81 9.91 10.59 3.73
CA LYS A 81 8.86 11.49 4.20
C LYS A 81 7.81 10.78 5.06
N TYR A 82 7.60 9.50 4.85
CA TYR A 82 6.58 8.74 5.57
C TYR A 82 7.19 7.52 6.26
N PRO A 83 8.09 7.73 7.21
CA PRO A 83 8.84 6.61 7.80
C PRO A 83 7.99 5.63 8.60
N LYS A 84 6.78 6.01 8.97
CA LYS A 84 5.89 5.11 9.70
C LYS A 84 5.00 4.28 8.80
N THR A 85 4.98 4.58 7.50
CA THR A 85 4.21 3.83 6.54
C THR A 85 5.01 2.62 6.08
N GLU A 86 4.43 1.43 6.13
CA GLU A 86 5.11 0.24 5.64
C GLU A 86 4.94 0.15 4.14
N LEU A 87 6.05 0.12 3.43
CA LEU A 87 6.05 0.11 1.98
C LEU A 87 6.18 -1.32 1.46
N ASN A 88 5.25 -1.71 0.59
CA ASN A 88 5.25 -3.00 -0.07
C ASN A 88 5.32 -2.76 -1.57
N LEU A 89 6.45 -3.10 -2.16
CA LEU A 89 6.63 -2.96 -3.60
C LEU A 89 6.12 -4.21 -4.29
N ILE A 90 5.38 -4.04 -5.38
CA ILE A 90 4.80 -5.14 -6.12
C ILE A 90 5.48 -5.24 -7.48
N SER A 91 5.82 -6.44 -7.90
CA SER A 91 6.47 -6.66 -9.19
C SER A 91 5.90 -7.87 -9.90
N ALA A 92 5.74 -7.76 -11.23
CA ALA A 92 5.38 -8.89 -12.07
C ALA A 92 6.61 -9.75 -12.41
N TYR A 93 7.80 -9.21 -12.17
CA TYR A 93 9.04 -9.87 -12.54
C TYR A 93 9.92 -10.08 -11.32
N HIS A 94 10.79 -11.06 -11.40
CA HIS A 94 11.77 -11.30 -10.37
C HIS A 94 12.68 -10.07 -10.23
N VAL A 95 12.89 -9.61 -9.03
CA VAL A 95 13.67 -8.41 -8.77
C VAL A 95 14.91 -8.78 -8.00
N PRO A 96 16.08 -8.23 -8.36
CA PRO A 96 17.28 -8.50 -7.60
C PRO A 96 17.14 -8.05 -6.16
N LYS A 97 17.76 -8.77 -5.26
CA LYS A 97 17.74 -8.39 -3.86
C LYS A 97 18.44 -7.04 -3.70
N THR A 98 17.88 -6.22 -2.84
CA THR A 98 18.48 -4.95 -2.53
C THR A 98 18.92 -4.97 -1.09
N SER A 99 19.89 -4.15 -0.75
CA SER A 99 20.34 -4.04 0.63
C SER A 99 19.37 -3.22 1.49
N ALA A 100 18.41 -2.59 0.88
CA ALA A 100 17.40 -1.83 1.65
C ALA A 100 16.52 -2.80 2.41
N THR A 101 16.26 -2.51 3.68
CA THR A 101 15.48 -3.38 4.53
C THR A 101 14.20 -2.71 5.02
N ASN A 102 13.93 -1.49 4.55
CA ASN A 102 12.81 -0.70 5.05
C ASN A 102 11.53 -0.91 4.25
N PHE A 103 11.52 -1.90 3.37
CA PHE A 103 10.33 -2.20 2.59
C PHE A 103 10.29 -3.68 2.24
N ARG A 104 9.12 -4.14 1.83
CA ARG A 104 8.91 -5.53 1.43
C ARG A 104 8.70 -5.57 -0.08
N ILE A 105 9.12 -6.63 -0.72
CA ILE A 105 8.87 -6.85 -2.14
C ILE A 105 7.96 -8.07 -2.28
N LEU A 106 6.86 -7.89 -3.03
CA LEU A 106 5.91 -8.96 -3.30
C LEU A 106 5.86 -9.21 -4.79
N GLU A 107 5.98 -10.48 -5.19
CA GLU A 107 5.88 -10.85 -6.59
C GLU A 107 4.44 -11.23 -6.94
N LYS A 108 3.99 -10.83 -8.12
CA LYS A 108 2.70 -11.26 -8.64
C LYS A 108 2.78 -12.68 -9.13
N PRO A 109 1.74 -13.48 -8.99
CA PRO A 109 0.45 -13.13 -8.42
C PRO A 109 0.49 -13.15 -6.89
N ILE A 110 -0.20 -12.20 -6.29
CA ILE A 110 -0.29 -12.12 -4.84
C ILE A 110 -1.51 -12.94 -4.42
N THR A 111 -1.32 -13.87 -3.50
CA THR A 111 -2.39 -14.75 -3.06
C THR A 111 -2.92 -14.36 -1.69
N ILE A 112 -4.15 -14.75 -1.41
CA ILE A 112 -4.75 -14.53 -0.10
C ILE A 112 -3.93 -15.23 0.98
N GLU A 113 -3.39 -16.40 0.67
CA GLU A 113 -2.57 -17.16 1.59
C GLU A 113 -1.33 -16.36 1.99
N GLU A 114 -0.67 -15.76 1.02
CA GLU A 114 0.50 -14.93 1.27
C GLU A 114 0.14 -13.69 2.09
N LEU A 115 -0.97 -13.05 1.76
CA LEU A 115 -1.44 -11.89 2.51
C LEU A 115 -1.74 -12.24 3.96
N ASN A 116 -2.33 -13.40 4.19
CA ASN A 116 -2.61 -13.84 5.55
C ASN A 116 -1.33 -14.05 6.36
N LYS A 117 -0.28 -14.54 5.73
CA LYS A 117 1.00 -14.73 6.42
C LYS A 117 1.64 -13.41 6.80
N LEU A 118 1.48 -12.39 5.95
CA LEU A 118 2.16 -11.13 6.14
C LEU A 118 1.38 -10.11 6.96
N PHE A 119 0.06 -10.18 6.90
CA PHE A 119 -0.79 -9.14 7.48
C PHE A 119 -1.88 -9.65 8.42
N CYS A 120 -1.67 -10.78 8.99
CA CYS A 120 -2.68 -11.34 9.87
C CYS A 120 -2.59 -10.78 11.26
#